data_4106f85c754ac80748cf149e42175025
#
_entry.id   4106f85c754ac80748cf149e42175025
#
_cell.length_a   1.000
_cell.length_b   1.000
_cell.length_c   1.000
_cell.angle_alpha   90.00
_cell.angle_beta   90.00
_cell.angle_gamma   90.00
#
_symmetry.space_group_name_H-M   'P 1'
#
loop_
_entity.id
_entity.type
_entity.pdbx_description
1 polymer ?
#
loop_
_entity_poly.entity_id
_entity_poly.type
_entity_poly.pdbx_seq_one_letter_code
_entity_poly.pdbx_strand_id
1 'polypeptide(L)'
;MVSVYTSLWYNVAGFKQELLRNPNVKSISMGAPIESLGEGEAHGDGSLFRWTNIDGQEDSLKMVIVFADGDFSKTFGLELIKGKLLESDFGKYWGDRNPGIVINEAAWKGMKVADPIGMELQMSTWGKMHIVGVVKDFNFQSLREKIKPAILYYSPEALSYMHIKIAPEHRQETLKFIQRKYEEMAVQDDLFVKDFSYQFFSDALNKNYAKEHQQSRMLLFFTVLAIVIAMLGVFGLVALSTEQRTKEIGVRKVNGAHSDRIVKM
;
A
#
# COMPACT_ATOMS: atom_id res chain seq x y z
N MET A 1 8.66 13.46 2.81
CA MET A 1 7.26 13.86 2.59
C MET A 1 6.50 13.65 3.87
N VAL A 2 5.58 14.55 4.17
CA VAL A 2 4.73 14.56 5.36
C VAL A 2 3.28 14.53 4.90
N SER A 3 2.46 13.70 5.54
CA SER A 3 1.00 13.70 5.38
C SER A 3 0.35 14.27 6.61
N VAL A 4 -0.53 15.23 6.40
CA VAL A 4 -1.29 15.91 7.44
C VAL A 4 -2.76 15.62 7.19
N TYR A 5 -3.47 15.11 8.22
CA TYR A 5 -4.93 15.04 8.16
C TYR A 5 -5.49 16.47 8.15
N THR A 6 -6.42 16.75 7.24
CA THR A 6 -7.03 18.06 7.18
C THR A 6 -8.54 17.97 7.26
N SER A 7 -9.13 18.74 8.16
CA SER A 7 -10.57 19.00 8.22
C SER A 7 -10.92 20.37 7.58
N LEU A 8 -9.95 21.07 7.02
CA LEU A 8 -10.07 22.43 6.46
C LEU A 8 -10.68 22.40 5.06
N TRP A 9 -11.77 21.66 4.85
CA TRP A 9 -12.39 21.46 3.54
C TRP A 9 -12.79 22.75 2.81
N TYR A 10 -13.15 23.78 3.56
CA TYR A 10 -13.65 25.04 3.00
C TYR A 10 -12.55 25.96 2.51
N ASN A 11 -11.31 25.80 2.99
CA ASN A 11 -10.19 26.70 2.66
C ASN A 11 -8.88 26.00 2.29
N VAL A 12 -8.97 24.79 1.74
CA VAL A 12 -7.79 24.00 1.31
C VAL A 12 -6.90 24.80 0.36
N ALA A 13 -7.48 25.52 -0.59
CA ALA A 13 -6.73 26.29 -1.58
C ALA A 13 -5.90 27.42 -0.91
N GLY A 14 -6.51 28.18 0.02
CA GLY A 14 -5.82 29.21 0.78
C GLY A 14 -4.70 28.63 1.64
N PHE A 15 -4.96 27.50 2.29
CA PHE A 15 -3.95 26.82 3.10
C PHE A 15 -2.77 26.32 2.26
N LYS A 16 -3.02 25.69 1.11
CA LYS A 16 -1.96 25.32 0.17
C LYS A 16 -1.10 26.51 -0.23
N GLN A 17 -1.70 27.66 -0.55
CA GLN A 17 -0.97 28.88 -0.92
C GLN A 17 -0.11 29.41 0.22
N GLU A 18 -0.63 29.47 1.44
CA GLU A 18 0.13 29.89 2.61
C GLU A 18 1.34 28.98 2.88
N LEU A 19 1.15 27.67 2.82
CA LEU A 19 2.25 26.74 3.02
C LEU A 19 3.31 26.83 1.92
N LEU A 20 2.92 27.04 0.66
CA LEU A 20 3.85 27.20 -0.47
C LEU A 20 4.70 28.48 -0.43
N ARG A 21 4.37 29.46 0.42
CA ARG A 21 5.22 30.63 0.68
C ARG A 21 6.53 30.26 1.39
N ASN A 22 6.56 29.13 2.08
CA ASN A 22 7.78 28.64 2.71
C ASN A 22 8.66 27.95 1.65
N PRO A 23 9.91 28.42 1.41
CA PRO A 23 10.79 27.86 0.37
C PRO A 23 11.18 26.39 0.62
N ASN A 24 11.02 25.92 1.86
CA ASN A 24 11.27 24.53 2.23
C ASN A 24 10.09 23.60 1.88
N VAL A 25 8.92 24.13 1.54
CA VAL A 25 7.78 23.39 1.02
C VAL A 25 7.88 23.35 -0.50
N LYS A 26 8.12 22.18 -1.07
CA LYS A 26 8.41 22.01 -2.51
C LYS A 26 7.16 21.79 -3.34
N SER A 27 6.22 21.03 -2.83
CA SER A 27 4.93 20.77 -3.47
C SER A 27 3.93 20.24 -2.45
N ILE A 28 2.65 20.39 -2.77
CA ILE A 28 1.54 19.93 -1.94
C ILE A 28 0.48 19.32 -2.84
N SER A 29 -0.04 18.17 -2.43
CA SER A 29 -1.21 17.55 -3.06
C SER A 29 -2.20 17.07 -2.01
N MET A 30 -3.46 16.98 -2.40
CA MET A 30 -4.48 16.31 -1.61
C MET A 30 -4.65 14.87 -2.07
N GLY A 31 -4.92 13.96 -1.12
CA GLY A 31 -5.11 12.55 -1.42
C GLY A 31 -5.80 11.81 -0.29
N ALA A 32 -5.94 10.51 -0.48
CA ALA A 32 -6.33 9.60 0.59
C ALA A 32 -5.16 9.37 1.58
N PRO A 33 -5.43 8.78 2.77
CA PRO A 33 -4.36 8.37 3.69
C PRO A 33 -3.34 7.49 2.98
N ILE A 34 -2.04 7.69 3.25
CA ILE A 34 -0.97 6.86 2.67
C ILE A 34 -1.18 5.37 3.02
N GLU A 35 -1.67 5.10 4.21
CA GLU A 35 -1.96 3.74 4.70
C GLU A 35 -3.08 3.06 3.90
N SER A 36 -4.06 3.83 3.42
CA SER A 36 -5.16 3.32 2.61
C SER A 36 -4.81 3.15 1.13
N LEU A 37 -3.67 3.68 0.69
CA LEU A 37 -3.17 3.42 -0.66
C LEU A 37 -2.76 1.94 -0.85
N GLY A 38 -2.83 1.13 0.21
CA GLY A 38 -2.48 -0.29 0.16
C GLY A 38 -3.36 -1.26 0.97
N GLU A 39 -4.16 -0.81 1.92
CA GLU A 39 -4.79 -1.70 2.92
C GLU A 39 -6.27 -1.41 3.26
N GLY A 40 -7.01 -0.64 2.48
CA GLY A 40 -8.44 -0.45 2.75
C GLY A 40 -9.28 -1.66 2.34
N GLU A 41 -10.13 -2.20 3.22
CA GLU A 41 -11.08 -3.27 2.88
C GLU A 41 -11.98 -2.93 1.67
N ALA A 42 -12.22 -1.65 1.43
CA ALA A 42 -12.89 -1.17 0.22
C ALA A 42 -11.98 -1.20 -1.02
N HIS A 43 -10.64 -1.39 -0.87
CA HIS A 43 -9.65 -1.11 -1.92
C HIS A 43 -8.56 -2.19 -2.06
N GLY A 44 -8.45 -3.15 -1.15
CA GLY A 44 -7.35 -4.15 -1.12
C GLY A 44 -7.19 -4.96 -2.41
N ASP A 45 -8.29 -5.44 -2.97
CA ASP A 45 -8.32 -6.20 -4.23
C ASP A 45 -8.68 -5.35 -5.46
N GLY A 46 -8.94 -4.07 -5.27
CA GLY A 46 -9.43 -3.16 -6.31
C GLY A 46 -10.93 -3.32 -6.61
N SER A 47 -11.47 -2.32 -7.28
CA SER A 47 -12.84 -2.31 -7.78
C SER A 47 -12.90 -2.83 -9.21
N LEU A 48 -14.02 -3.46 -9.58
CA LEU A 48 -14.21 -3.98 -10.92
C LEU A 48 -14.67 -2.87 -11.87
N PHE A 49 -13.86 -2.62 -12.88
CA PHE A 49 -14.16 -1.70 -13.98
C PHE A 49 -14.48 -2.49 -15.23
N ARG A 50 -15.49 -2.05 -15.98
CA ARG A 50 -15.94 -2.67 -17.23
C ARG A 50 -15.82 -1.68 -18.36
N TRP A 51 -15.57 -2.18 -19.56
CA TRP A 51 -15.57 -1.40 -20.80
C TRP A 51 -16.01 -2.27 -21.96
N THR A 52 -16.43 -1.64 -23.05
CA THR A 52 -16.68 -2.33 -24.32
C THR A 52 -15.39 -2.33 -25.13
N ASN A 53 -14.91 -3.51 -25.50
CA ASN A 53 -13.73 -3.65 -26.34
C ASN A 53 -14.05 -3.38 -27.83
N ILE A 54 -13.03 -3.44 -28.71
CA ILE A 54 -13.15 -3.15 -30.13
C ILE A 54 -14.11 -4.10 -30.86
N ASP A 55 -14.28 -5.31 -30.34
CA ASP A 55 -15.17 -6.34 -30.89
C ASP A 55 -16.61 -6.19 -30.39
N GLY A 56 -16.92 -5.14 -29.62
CA GLY A 56 -18.23 -4.91 -29.03
C GLY A 56 -18.56 -5.78 -27.83
N GLN A 57 -17.60 -6.52 -27.29
CA GLN A 57 -17.77 -7.38 -26.12
C GLN A 57 -17.45 -6.59 -24.84
N GLU A 58 -18.13 -6.95 -23.75
CA GLU A 58 -17.82 -6.40 -22.42
C GLU A 58 -16.59 -7.09 -21.84
N ASP A 59 -15.61 -6.28 -21.46
CA ASP A 59 -14.38 -6.72 -20.79
C ASP A 59 -14.30 -6.07 -19.41
N SER A 60 -13.49 -6.63 -18.52
CA SER A 60 -13.37 -6.10 -17.16
C SER A 60 -12.00 -6.32 -16.54
N LEU A 61 -11.61 -5.41 -15.65
CA LEU A 61 -10.37 -5.49 -14.88
C LEU A 61 -10.58 -4.93 -13.48
N LYS A 62 -10.02 -5.60 -12.49
CA LYS A 62 -9.93 -5.03 -11.13
C LYS A 62 -8.80 -4.02 -11.08
N MET A 63 -9.10 -2.79 -10.65
CA MET A 63 -8.14 -1.70 -10.52
C MET A 63 -8.26 -1.06 -9.13
N VAL A 64 -7.12 -0.68 -8.57
CA VAL A 64 -7.07 0.06 -7.31
C VAL A 64 -7.39 1.53 -7.59
N ILE A 65 -8.20 2.14 -6.72
CA ILE A 65 -8.54 3.55 -6.82
C ILE A 65 -7.61 4.34 -5.91
N VAL A 66 -6.88 5.27 -6.50
CA VAL A 66 -6.04 6.23 -5.80
C VAL A 66 -6.70 7.60 -5.87
N PHE A 67 -7.27 8.06 -4.78
CA PHE A 67 -7.86 9.40 -4.71
C PHE A 67 -6.74 10.44 -4.68
N ALA A 68 -6.78 11.35 -5.65
CA ALA A 68 -5.74 12.32 -5.88
C ALA A 68 -6.28 13.61 -6.48
N ASP A 69 -5.64 14.74 -6.15
CA ASP A 69 -5.84 16.00 -6.86
C ASP A 69 -4.86 16.14 -8.05
N GLY A 70 -4.99 17.20 -8.84
CA GLY A 70 -4.12 17.44 -9.98
C GLY A 70 -2.65 17.65 -9.65
N ASP A 71 -2.33 18.08 -8.42
CA ASP A 71 -0.95 18.28 -7.96
C ASP A 71 -0.29 16.96 -7.50
N PHE A 72 -1.06 15.88 -7.41
CA PHE A 72 -0.56 14.58 -6.94
C PHE A 72 0.59 14.06 -7.80
N SER A 73 0.42 14.09 -9.11
CA SER A 73 1.43 13.63 -10.05
C SER A 73 2.76 14.39 -9.88
N LYS A 74 2.72 15.71 -9.69
CA LYS A 74 3.89 16.54 -9.44
C LYS A 74 4.54 16.23 -8.08
N THR A 75 3.72 16.06 -7.04
CA THR A 75 4.20 15.85 -5.67
C THR A 75 4.86 14.49 -5.52
N PHE A 76 4.29 13.47 -6.13
CA PHE A 76 4.82 12.10 -6.11
C PHE A 76 5.81 11.80 -7.24
N GLY A 77 5.96 12.72 -8.22
CA GLY A 77 6.89 12.57 -9.33
C GLY A 77 6.44 11.53 -10.36
N LEU A 78 5.14 11.47 -10.63
CA LEU A 78 4.61 10.56 -11.65
C LEU A 78 4.92 11.06 -13.05
N GLU A 79 5.39 10.17 -13.91
CA GLU A 79 5.71 10.48 -15.30
C GLU A 79 4.53 10.16 -16.21
N LEU A 80 4.09 11.15 -17.00
CA LEU A 80 3.06 10.98 -18.01
C LEU A 80 3.61 10.22 -19.22
N ILE A 81 2.91 9.16 -19.64
CA ILE A 81 3.22 8.40 -20.86
C ILE A 81 2.40 8.93 -22.03
N LYS A 82 1.08 9.13 -21.80
CA LYS A 82 0.14 9.50 -22.85
C LYS A 82 -1.02 10.32 -22.30
N GLY A 83 -1.60 11.20 -23.13
CA GLY A 83 -2.75 12.01 -22.75
C GLY A 83 -2.40 13.18 -21.85
N LYS A 84 -3.18 13.40 -20.79
CA LYS A 84 -3.01 14.48 -19.82
C LYS A 84 -3.16 13.98 -18.40
N LEU A 85 -2.56 14.72 -17.45
CA LEU A 85 -2.74 14.47 -16.02
C LEU A 85 -4.12 14.95 -15.54
N LEU A 86 -4.50 14.57 -14.33
CA LEU A 86 -5.70 15.13 -13.69
C LEU A 86 -5.59 16.65 -13.61
N GLU A 87 -6.67 17.34 -13.95
CA GLU A 87 -6.78 18.78 -13.74
C GLU A 87 -7.37 19.02 -12.35
N SER A 88 -6.67 19.81 -11.53
CA SER A 88 -7.16 20.20 -10.21
C SER A 88 -8.00 21.45 -10.31
N ASP A 89 -9.28 21.31 -10.56
CA ASP A 89 -10.18 22.44 -10.42
C ASP A 89 -11.22 22.08 -9.35
N PHE A 90 -10.98 22.49 -8.11
CA PHE A 90 -11.88 22.27 -6.97
C PHE A 90 -13.31 22.79 -7.19
N GLY A 91 -13.53 23.61 -8.24
CA GLY A 91 -14.83 24.19 -8.57
C GLY A 91 -15.61 23.51 -9.68
N LYS A 92 -14.96 22.72 -10.54
CA LYS A 92 -15.60 22.19 -11.77
C LYS A 92 -16.23 20.81 -11.65
N TYR A 93 -15.88 20.03 -10.61
CA TYR A 93 -16.24 18.61 -10.52
C TYR A 93 -17.54 18.30 -9.77
N TRP A 94 -18.15 19.29 -9.12
CA TRP A 94 -19.47 19.09 -8.53
C TRP A 94 -20.53 19.03 -9.65
N GLY A 95 -20.86 17.82 -10.07
CA GLY A 95 -21.91 17.59 -11.07
C GLY A 95 -21.45 17.02 -12.40
N ASP A 96 -20.15 16.81 -12.63
CA ASP A 96 -19.68 16.11 -13.83
C ASP A 96 -20.06 14.62 -13.74
N ARG A 97 -20.91 14.21 -14.67
CA ARG A 97 -21.40 12.83 -14.76
C ARG A 97 -20.40 11.87 -15.40
N ASN A 98 -19.29 12.38 -15.94
CA ASN A 98 -18.26 11.58 -16.60
C ASN A 98 -16.87 12.17 -16.33
N PRO A 99 -16.34 12.04 -15.10
CA PRO A 99 -15.05 12.60 -14.73
C PRO A 99 -13.90 11.91 -15.47
N GLY A 100 -12.88 12.70 -15.81
CA GLY A 100 -11.64 12.18 -16.38
C GLY A 100 -10.84 11.43 -15.31
N ILE A 101 -10.27 10.31 -15.69
CA ILE A 101 -9.37 9.50 -14.85
C ILE A 101 -8.02 9.30 -15.53
N VAL A 102 -6.99 9.08 -14.73
CA VAL A 102 -5.66 8.70 -15.20
C VAL A 102 -5.36 7.28 -14.73
N ILE A 103 -4.86 6.43 -15.61
CA ILE A 103 -4.50 5.05 -15.30
C ILE A 103 -2.98 4.87 -15.29
N ASN A 104 -2.49 3.80 -14.64
CA ASN A 104 -1.08 3.43 -14.74
C ASN A 104 -0.82 2.44 -15.91
N GLU A 105 0.46 2.17 -16.20
CA GLU A 105 0.84 1.21 -17.26
C GLU A 105 0.28 -0.19 -17.00
N ALA A 106 0.25 -0.65 -15.75
CA ALA A 106 -0.27 -1.96 -15.39
C ALA A 106 -1.76 -2.09 -15.75
N ALA A 107 -2.55 -1.03 -15.54
CA ALA A 107 -3.94 -0.98 -15.96
C ALA A 107 -4.05 -1.02 -17.49
N TRP A 108 -3.30 -0.19 -18.20
CA TRP A 108 -3.30 -0.19 -19.67
C TRP A 108 -2.94 -1.56 -20.25
N LYS A 109 -1.86 -2.19 -19.75
CA LYS A 109 -1.47 -3.55 -20.16
C LYS A 109 -2.54 -4.58 -19.85
N GLY A 110 -3.19 -4.46 -18.68
CA GLY A 110 -4.27 -5.34 -18.26
C GLY A 110 -5.53 -5.24 -19.12
N MET A 111 -5.81 -4.05 -19.63
CA MET A 111 -6.93 -3.81 -20.55
C MET A 111 -6.73 -4.40 -21.95
N LYS A 112 -5.48 -4.69 -22.36
CA LYS A 112 -5.13 -5.27 -23.68
C LYS A 112 -5.66 -4.45 -24.86
N VAL A 113 -5.74 -3.13 -24.73
CA VAL A 113 -6.21 -2.21 -25.77
C VAL A 113 -5.03 -1.43 -26.36
N ALA A 114 -5.10 -1.12 -27.65
CA ALA A 114 -4.03 -0.38 -28.35
C ALA A 114 -3.92 1.06 -27.83
N ASP A 115 -5.02 1.74 -27.63
CA ASP A 115 -5.10 3.10 -27.11
C ASP A 115 -6.22 3.20 -26.08
N PRO A 116 -5.88 3.49 -24.80
CA PRO A 116 -6.88 3.64 -23.76
C PRO A 116 -7.48 5.05 -23.68
N ILE A 117 -6.84 6.07 -24.30
CA ILE A 117 -7.29 7.46 -24.17
C ILE A 117 -8.68 7.66 -24.78
N GLY A 118 -9.56 8.30 -24.02
CA GLY A 118 -10.96 8.54 -24.41
C GLY A 118 -11.89 7.34 -24.18
N MET A 119 -11.37 6.17 -23.82
CA MET A 119 -12.22 5.02 -23.50
C MET A 119 -13.05 5.30 -22.26
N GLU A 120 -14.30 4.83 -22.29
CA GLU A 120 -15.22 4.89 -21.17
C GLU A 120 -15.09 3.64 -20.32
N LEU A 121 -14.85 3.83 -19.02
CA LEU A 121 -14.91 2.80 -18.01
C LEU A 121 -16.17 2.97 -17.19
N GLN A 122 -16.82 1.85 -16.87
CA GLN A 122 -17.99 1.82 -16.03
C GLN A 122 -17.71 1.10 -14.72
N MET A 123 -18.05 1.74 -13.62
CA MET A 123 -18.06 1.15 -12.30
C MET A 123 -19.49 1.14 -11.75
N SER A 124 -19.89 0.05 -11.11
CA SER A 124 -21.28 -0.13 -10.64
C SER A 124 -21.72 0.97 -9.65
N THR A 125 -20.80 1.49 -8.84
CA THR A 125 -21.11 2.46 -7.78
C THR A 125 -21.06 3.91 -8.25
N TRP A 126 -20.12 4.26 -9.17
CA TRP A 126 -19.85 5.67 -9.54
C TRP A 126 -20.21 6.01 -10.98
N GLY A 127 -20.76 5.03 -11.71
CA GLY A 127 -21.20 5.24 -13.08
C GLY A 127 -20.03 5.22 -14.08
N LYS A 128 -20.11 6.11 -15.08
CA LYS A 128 -19.17 6.17 -16.20
C LYS A 128 -18.10 7.22 -15.97
N MET A 129 -16.89 6.91 -16.40
CA MET A 129 -15.73 7.80 -16.36
C MET A 129 -14.87 7.54 -17.60
N HIS A 130 -14.10 8.53 -18.04
CA HIS A 130 -13.29 8.40 -19.26
C HIS A 130 -11.80 8.54 -18.95
N ILE A 131 -10.98 7.75 -19.65
CA ILE A 131 -9.51 7.78 -19.49
C ILE A 131 -8.97 9.01 -20.22
N VAL A 132 -8.33 9.93 -19.45
CA VAL A 132 -7.71 11.14 -20.01
C VAL A 132 -6.20 11.02 -20.10
N GLY A 133 -5.57 10.13 -19.36
CA GLY A 133 -4.14 9.97 -19.37
C GLY A 133 -3.65 8.62 -18.87
N VAL A 134 -2.39 8.34 -19.17
CA VAL A 134 -1.65 7.16 -18.71
C VAL A 134 -0.35 7.64 -18.11
N VAL A 135 -0.05 7.20 -16.87
CA VAL A 135 1.21 7.45 -16.18
C VAL A 135 2.02 6.17 -16.07
N LYS A 136 3.34 6.31 -15.93
CA LYS A 136 4.21 5.17 -15.60
C LYS A 136 3.75 4.50 -14.32
N ASP A 137 4.07 3.23 -14.22
CA ASP A 137 3.85 2.47 -13.00
C ASP A 137 4.57 3.14 -11.81
N PHE A 138 3.87 3.27 -10.70
CA PHE A 138 4.38 3.83 -9.46
C PHE A 138 4.00 2.96 -8.28
N ASN A 139 4.86 2.95 -7.26
CA ASN A 139 4.60 2.19 -6.05
C ASN A 139 3.75 3.02 -5.08
N PHE A 140 2.53 2.57 -4.86
CA PHE A 140 1.62 3.08 -3.84
C PHE A 140 1.38 2.05 -2.72
N GLN A 141 2.02 0.88 -2.82
CA GLN A 141 1.99 -0.21 -1.85
C GLN A 141 3.42 -0.61 -1.46
N SER A 142 3.57 -1.73 -0.76
CA SER A 142 4.88 -2.31 -0.45
C SER A 142 5.69 -2.54 -1.73
N LEU A 143 6.99 -2.18 -1.72
CA LEU A 143 7.91 -2.44 -2.85
C LEU A 143 8.09 -3.93 -3.18
N ARG A 144 7.59 -4.82 -2.33
CA ARG A 144 7.64 -6.28 -2.55
C ARG A 144 6.45 -6.81 -3.35
N GLU A 145 5.38 -6.04 -3.42
CA GLU A 145 4.22 -6.42 -4.21
C GLU A 145 4.38 -6.00 -5.66
N LYS A 146 3.82 -6.80 -6.56
CA LYS A 146 3.71 -6.37 -7.97
C LYS A 146 2.80 -5.16 -8.05
N ILE A 147 3.20 -4.20 -8.87
CA ILE A 147 2.39 -3.01 -9.12
C ILE A 147 1.04 -3.45 -9.68
N LYS A 148 -0.01 -3.09 -8.99
CA LYS A 148 -1.39 -3.43 -9.38
C LYS A 148 -1.91 -2.41 -10.40
N PRO A 149 -2.85 -2.82 -11.29
CA PRO A 149 -3.62 -1.89 -12.09
C PRO A 149 -4.28 -0.85 -11.19
N ALA A 150 -4.09 0.43 -11.52
CA ALA A 150 -4.56 1.53 -10.68
C ALA A 150 -5.13 2.68 -11.53
N ILE A 151 -6.09 3.39 -10.94
CA ILE A 151 -6.61 4.63 -11.46
C ILE A 151 -6.37 5.77 -10.46
N LEU A 152 -6.01 6.93 -10.95
CA LEU A 152 -6.05 8.18 -10.22
C LEU A 152 -7.41 8.82 -10.47
N TYR A 153 -8.14 9.09 -9.41
CA TYR A 153 -9.48 9.63 -9.46
C TYR A 153 -9.61 10.83 -8.52
N TYR A 154 -10.14 11.92 -9.05
CA TYR A 154 -10.42 13.10 -8.26
C TYR A 154 -11.83 13.00 -7.66
N SER A 155 -11.90 12.90 -6.33
CA SER A 155 -13.15 13.02 -5.57
C SER A 155 -12.89 13.89 -4.35
N PRO A 156 -13.38 15.14 -4.31
CA PRO A 156 -13.13 16.05 -3.19
C PRO A 156 -13.48 15.44 -1.83
N GLU A 157 -14.55 14.65 -1.77
CA GLU A 157 -15.03 14.01 -0.52
C GLU A 157 -14.06 12.97 0.03
N ALA A 158 -13.22 12.36 -0.83
CA ALA A 158 -12.26 11.34 -0.45
C ALA A 158 -10.86 11.92 -0.12
N LEU A 159 -10.64 13.21 -0.37
CA LEU A 159 -9.34 13.85 -0.16
C LEU A 159 -9.24 14.37 1.27
N SER A 160 -8.87 13.54 2.21
CA SER A 160 -8.80 13.87 3.63
C SER A 160 -7.39 14.15 4.15
N TYR A 161 -6.37 13.97 3.31
CA TYR A 161 -4.97 14.18 3.67
C TYR A 161 -4.26 15.14 2.72
N MET A 162 -3.45 16.00 3.30
CA MET A 162 -2.55 16.87 2.56
C MET A 162 -1.14 16.26 2.58
N HIS A 163 -0.63 15.90 1.42
CA HIS A 163 0.72 15.37 1.25
C HIS A 163 1.67 16.50 0.90
N ILE A 164 2.60 16.79 1.79
CA ILE A 164 3.50 17.93 1.67
C ILE A 164 4.92 17.41 1.46
N LYS A 165 5.53 17.77 0.33
CA LYS A 165 6.94 17.50 0.04
C LYS A 165 7.78 18.62 0.63
N ILE A 166 8.60 18.31 1.64
CA ILE A 166 9.45 19.28 2.34
C ILE A 166 10.93 18.99 2.06
N ALA A 167 11.75 20.04 2.15
CA ALA A 167 13.21 19.93 2.08
C ALA A 167 13.72 19.11 3.28
N PRO A 168 14.64 18.16 3.08
CA PRO A 168 15.11 17.29 4.16
C PRO A 168 15.93 18.03 5.23
N GLU A 169 16.65 19.10 4.84
CA GLU A 169 17.57 19.83 5.72
C GLU A 169 16.85 20.61 6.83
N HIS A 170 15.63 21.12 6.57
CA HIS A 170 14.86 21.96 7.47
C HIS A 170 13.58 21.29 7.99
N ARG A 171 13.62 19.98 8.16
CA ARG A 171 12.45 19.16 8.44
C ARG A 171 11.65 19.59 9.68
N GLN A 172 12.33 19.79 10.82
CA GLN A 172 11.66 20.15 12.07
C GLN A 172 11.11 21.57 12.06
N GLU A 173 11.85 22.50 11.50
CA GLU A 173 11.44 23.90 11.39
C GLU A 173 10.21 24.02 10.49
N THR A 174 10.25 23.35 9.34
CA THR A 174 9.12 23.33 8.40
C THR A 174 7.87 22.67 9.00
N LEU A 175 8.03 21.61 9.82
CA LEU A 175 6.91 21.02 10.54
C LEU A 175 6.26 21.97 11.53
N LYS A 176 7.05 22.68 12.34
CA LYS A 176 6.54 23.69 13.27
C LYS A 176 5.83 24.83 12.54
N PHE A 177 6.34 25.22 11.36
CA PHE A 177 5.67 26.19 10.51
C PHE A 177 4.31 25.69 10.02
N ILE A 178 4.23 24.44 9.52
CA ILE A 178 2.99 23.82 9.05
C ILE A 178 1.98 23.71 10.19
N GLN A 179 2.41 23.25 11.36
CA GLN A 179 1.56 23.14 12.55
C GLN A 179 0.98 24.50 12.94
N ARG A 180 1.82 25.51 13.07
CA ARG A 180 1.37 26.87 13.42
C ARG A 180 0.34 27.41 12.42
N LYS A 181 0.59 27.21 11.11
CA LYS A 181 -0.34 27.66 10.06
C LYS A 181 -1.65 26.87 10.08
N TYR A 182 -1.61 25.60 10.40
CA TYR A 182 -2.80 24.77 10.59
C TYR A 182 -3.64 25.29 11.76
N GLU A 183 -3.02 25.55 12.91
CA GLU A 183 -3.68 26.08 14.11
C GLU A 183 -4.26 27.49 13.89
N GLU A 184 -3.51 28.38 13.21
CA GLU A 184 -3.99 29.73 12.84
C GLU A 184 -5.28 29.67 12.01
N MET A 185 -5.35 28.77 11.02
CA MET A 185 -6.52 28.65 10.14
C MET A 185 -7.68 27.92 10.80
N ALA A 186 -7.40 26.92 11.61
CA ALA A 186 -8.41 26.17 12.30
C ALA A 186 -9.20 27.06 13.30
N VAL A 187 -8.54 28.04 13.92
CA VAL A 187 -9.19 29.03 14.80
C VAL A 187 -10.05 30.01 14.00
N GLN A 188 -9.62 30.39 12.78
CA GLN A 188 -10.39 31.31 11.94
C GLN A 188 -11.71 30.73 11.44
N ASP A 189 -11.74 29.44 11.18
CA ASP A 189 -12.91 28.78 10.59
C ASP A 189 -13.90 28.22 11.64
N ASP A 190 -13.70 28.50 12.95
CA ASP A 190 -14.52 28.00 14.08
C ASP A 190 -14.76 26.48 14.02
N LEU A 191 -13.81 25.76 13.42
CA LEU A 191 -13.85 24.32 13.28
C LEU A 191 -13.45 23.68 14.62
N PHE A 192 -14.16 22.64 15.03
CA PHE A 192 -13.69 21.71 16.06
C PHE A 192 -12.36 21.12 15.61
N VAL A 193 -11.27 21.78 15.99
CA VAL A 193 -9.90 21.40 15.62
C VAL A 193 -9.62 20.03 16.21
N LYS A 194 -9.53 19.02 15.38
CA LYS A 194 -8.80 17.81 15.75
C LYS A 194 -7.33 18.22 15.91
N ASP A 195 -6.69 17.71 16.95
CA ASP A 195 -5.28 17.93 17.17
C ASP A 195 -4.48 17.76 15.86
N PHE A 196 -3.53 18.67 15.63
CA PHE A 196 -2.66 18.58 14.48
C PHE A 196 -1.94 17.22 14.49
N SER A 197 -2.28 16.37 13.57
CA SER A 197 -1.65 15.08 13.42
C SER A 197 -0.93 14.96 12.07
N TYR A 198 0.28 14.48 12.10
CA TYR A 198 1.06 14.26 10.89
C TYR A 198 1.74 12.90 10.93
N GLN A 199 2.04 12.38 9.76
CA GLN A 199 2.78 11.16 9.59
C GLN A 199 3.81 11.33 8.47
N PHE A 200 5.04 10.86 8.70
CA PHE A 200 5.99 10.79 7.62
C PHE A 200 5.70 9.60 6.72
N PHE A 201 5.88 9.81 5.43
CA PHE A 201 5.72 8.76 4.42
C PHE A 201 6.62 7.54 4.70
N SER A 202 7.87 7.81 5.13
CA SER A 202 8.80 6.76 5.55
C SER A 202 8.28 5.91 6.71
N ASP A 203 7.60 6.55 7.66
CA ASP A 203 7.12 5.86 8.86
C ASP A 203 5.87 5.03 8.56
N ALA A 204 5.00 5.52 7.67
CA ALA A 204 3.87 4.76 7.15
C ALA A 204 4.32 3.48 6.44
N LEU A 205 5.32 3.60 5.56
CA LEU A 205 5.91 2.44 4.89
C LEU A 205 6.56 1.48 5.91
N ASN A 206 7.30 1.99 6.89
CA ASN A 206 7.97 1.17 7.90
C ASN A 206 6.99 0.41 8.80
N LYS A 207 5.82 0.98 9.09
CA LYS A 207 4.79 0.28 9.87
C LYS A 207 4.28 -0.98 9.16
N ASN A 208 4.11 -0.93 7.85
CA ASN A 208 3.70 -2.09 7.06
C ASN A 208 4.77 -3.20 7.12
N TYR A 209 6.06 -2.81 7.03
CA TYR A 209 7.17 -3.77 7.21
C TYR A 209 7.28 -4.33 8.64
N ALA A 210 6.92 -3.56 9.66
CA ALA A 210 6.98 -4.02 11.06
C ALA A 210 5.99 -5.16 11.34
N LYS A 211 4.78 -5.12 10.76
CA LYS A 211 3.80 -6.22 10.87
C LYS A 211 4.34 -7.52 10.27
N GLU A 212 4.97 -7.44 9.09
CA GLU A 212 5.59 -8.60 8.43
C GLU A 212 6.74 -9.19 9.26
N HIS A 213 7.57 -8.35 9.87
CA HIS A 213 8.65 -8.81 10.76
C HIS A 213 8.11 -9.50 12.01
N GLN A 214 7.00 -9.06 12.56
CA GLN A 214 6.37 -9.73 13.70
C GLN A 214 5.86 -11.12 13.32
N GLN A 215 5.20 -11.27 12.17
CA GLN A 215 4.75 -12.57 11.65
C GLN A 215 5.93 -13.51 11.40
N SER A 216 7.02 -13.02 10.82
CA SER A 216 8.23 -13.79 10.57
C SER A 216 8.87 -14.31 11.86
N ARG A 217 8.90 -13.50 12.94
CA ARG A 217 9.40 -13.94 14.25
C ARG A 217 8.53 -15.04 14.87
N MET A 218 7.21 -14.92 14.76
CA MET A 218 6.30 -15.97 15.23
C MET A 218 6.51 -17.28 14.48
N LEU A 219 6.63 -17.22 13.15
CA LEU A 219 6.92 -18.41 12.34
C LEU A 219 8.24 -19.06 12.72
N LEU A 220 9.30 -18.25 12.93
CA LEU A 220 10.60 -18.76 13.38
C LEU A 220 10.50 -19.46 14.74
N PHE A 221 9.79 -18.88 15.69
CA PHE A 221 9.58 -19.49 17.01
C PHE A 221 8.88 -20.84 16.92
N PHE A 222 7.79 -20.93 16.16
CA PHE A 222 7.07 -22.20 15.97
C PHE A 222 7.90 -23.23 15.19
N THR A 223 8.71 -22.79 14.25
CA THR A 223 9.62 -23.68 13.52
C THR A 223 10.66 -24.30 14.44
N VAL A 224 11.28 -23.49 15.30
CA VAL A 224 12.27 -23.98 16.29
C VAL A 224 11.58 -24.95 17.25
N LEU A 225 10.40 -24.62 17.75
CA LEU A 225 9.63 -25.50 18.64
C LEU A 225 9.30 -26.84 17.98
N ALA A 226 8.87 -26.82 16.72
CA ALA A 226 8.58 -28.04 15.98
C ALA A 226 9.82 -28.92 15.80
N ILE A 227 10.97 -28.33 15.52
CA ILE A 227 12.25 -29.05 15.42
C ILE A 227 12.62 -29.71 16.76
N VAL A 228 12.46 -29.00 17.89
CA VAL A 228 12.73 -29.56 19.22
C VAL A 228 11.83 -30.76 19.51
N ILE A 229 10.53 -30.63 19.22
CA ILE A 229 9.56 -31.75 19.41
C ILE A 229 9.94 -32.94 18.53
N ALA A 230 10.29 -32.70 17.27
CA ALA A 230 10.72 -33.75 16.36
C ALA A 230 11.99 -34.50 16.86
N MET A 231 12.97 -33.73 17.35
CA MET A 231 14.19 -34.32 17.93
C MET A 231 13.87 -35.16 19.18
N LEU A 232 12.97 -34.70 20.04
CA LEU A 232 12.54 -35.47 21.24
C LEU A 232 11.82 -36.76 20.81
N GLY A 233 10.99 -36.69 19.77
CA GLY A 233 10.33 -37.87 19.22
C GLY A 233 11.31 -38.91 18.67
N VAL A 234 12.30 -38.47 17.89
CA VAL A 234 13.37 -39.36 17.38
C VAL A 234 14.21 -39.93 18.53
N PHE A 235 14.57 -39.10 19.50
CA PHE A 235 15.30 -39.54 20.67
C PHE A 235 14.56 -40.62 21.46
N GLY A 236 13.23 -40.41 21.66
CA GLY A 236 12.39 -41.43 22.34
C GLY A 236 12.34 -42.76 21.57
N LEU A 237 12.20 -42.72 20.24
CA LEU A 237 12.21 -43.94 19.42
C LEU A 237 13.55 -44.65 19.46
N VAL A 238 14.68 -43.92 19.42
CA VAL A 238 16.04 -44.49 19.53
C VAL A 238 16.24 -45.11 20.88
N ALA A 239 15.82 -44.45 21.96
CA ALA A 239 15.94 -44.99 23.34
C ALA A 239 15.18 -46.29 23.49
N LEU A 240 13.91 -46.35 23.06
CA LEU A 240 13.11 -47.58 23.08
C LEU A 240 13.72 -48.70 22.24
N SER A 241 14.19 -48.36 21.03
CA SER A 241 14.85 -49.35 20.14
C SER A 241 16.13 -49.90 20.78
N THR A 242 16.91 -49.05 21.43
CA THR A 242 18.16 -49.43 22.12
C THR A 242 17.86 -50.33 23.31
N GLU A 243 16.83 -50.05 24.10
CA GLU A 243 16.41 -50.85 25.22
C GLU A 243 15.98 -52.26 24.80
N GLN A 244 15.18 -52.37 23.73
CA GLN A 244 14.79 -53.68 23.15
C GLN A 244 16.00 -54.45 22.62
N ARG A 245 16.91 -53.79 21.89
CA ARG A 245 18.12 -54.43 21.37
C ARG A 245 19.08 -54.89 22.49
N THR A 246 19.15 -54.15 23.59
CA THR A 246 20.00 -54.50 24.72
C THR A 246 19.58 -55.86 25.32
N LYS A 247 18.29 -56.15 25.46
CA LYS A 247 17.78 -57.46 25.90
C LYS A 247 18.15 -58.56 24.91
N GLU A 248 17.99 -58.31 23.61
CA GLU A 248 18.33 -59.27 22.56
C GLU A 248 19.84 -59.57 22.52
N ILE A 249 20.66 -58.53 22.64
CA ILE A 249 22.15 -58.64 22.73
C ILE A 249 22.54 -59.41 23.97
N GLY A 250 21.89 -59.15 25.10
CA GLY A 250 22.13 -59.89 26.35
C GLY A 250 21.89 -61.39 26.23
N VAL A 251 20.75 -61.78 25.67
CA VAL A 251 20.41 -63.20 25.40
C VAL A 251 21.39 -63.87 24.43
N ARG A 252 21.82 -63.18 23.37
CA ARG A 252 22.80 -63.71 22.40
C ARG A 252 24.20 -63.84 23.01
N LYS A 253 24.59 -62.91 23.88
CA LYS A 253 25.89 -62.93 24.55
C LYS A 253 26.00 -64.11 25.57
N VAL A 254 24.92 -64.40 26.29
CA VAL A 254 24.83 -65.57 27.18
C VAL A 254 24.90 -66.90 26.38
N ASN A 255 24.37 -66.88 25.16
CA ASN A 255 24.42 -68.05 24.23
C ASN A 255 25.75 -68.13 23.43
N GLY A 256 26.81 -67.42 23.78
CA GLY A 256 28.13 -67.53 23.22
C GLY A 256 28.42 -66.75 21.91
N ALA A 257 27.62 -65.76 21.58
CA ALA A 257 27.88 -64.91 20.43
C ALA A 257 29.06 -63.98 20.61
N HIS A 258 30.03 -63.97 19.69
CA HIS A 258 31.21 -63.10 19.69
C HIS A 258 30.83 -61.63 19.38
N SER A 259 31.46 -60.68 20.08
CA SER A 259 31.14 -59.23 19.98
C SER A 259 31.22 -58.69 18.54
N ASP A 260 32.10 -59.17 17.66
CA ASP A 260 32.26 -58.74 16.28
C ASP A 260 31.08 -59.05 15.37
N ARG A 261 30.25 -60.05 15.71
CA ARG A 261 29.02 -60.36 14.97
C ARG A 261 27.83 -59.49 15.38
N ILE A 262 27.87 -58.95 16.61
CA ILE A 262 26.78 -58.13 17.18
C ILE A 262 26.85 -56.72 16.62
N VAL A 263 28.04 -56.19 16.33
CA VAL A 263 28.24 -54.81 15.84
C VAL A 263 27.89 -54.68 14.32
N LYS A 264 27.86 -55.77 13.56
CA LYS A 264 27.57 -55.73 12.11
C LYS A 264 26.10 -55.88 11.75
N MET A 265 25.18 -55.86 12.73
CA MET A 265 23.74 -55.84 12.59
C MET A 265 23.14 -54.50 13.00
#